data_53cfdc88472796b09d155421763ae002
#
_entry.id   53cfdc88472796b09d155421763ae002
#
_cell.length_a   1.000
_cell.length_b   1.000
_cell.length_c   1.000
_cell.angle_alpha   90.00
_cell.angle_beta   90.00
_cell.angle_gamma   90.00
#
_symmetry.space_group_name_H-M   'P 1'
#
loop_
_entity.id
_entity.type
_entity.pdbx_description
1 polymer ?
#
loop_
_entity_poly.entity_id
_entity_poly.type
_entity_poly.pdbx_seq_one_letter_code
_entity_poly.pdbx_strand_id
1 'polypeptide(L)'
;VQGGYEPKNGEPRVLPIVQSTTFKYESSQQMGDLFDLKESGYFYSRLANPTNDAVARKICQLEGGVAAILTSSGQAANFYAILNIAGAGDHVIASSAIYGGTYNLIANTMKNMGIESTFVDPDISAEELATKFKPNTKLVFGETIANPALRILDIEKFAKAAHEHGVPLIVDNTFPTPIFCRPFEWGVDIVTHSTSKYMNGTANALGGVVVDSGNFDWNKYKDKYKGLTTPDETYHGIVYTESFGKGAYITKMTTN
;
A
#
# COMPACT_ATOMS: atom_id res chain seq x y z
N VAL A 1 6.26 20.64 5.44
CA VAL A 1 7.69 20.46 5.11
C VAL A 1 8.42 19.69 6.21
N GLN A 2 8.08 19.85 7.48
CA GLN A 2 8.77 19.23 8.62
C GLN A 2 8.12 17.94 9.15
N GLY A 3 7.04 17.46 8.54
CA GLY A 3 6.36 16.24 8.96
C GLY A 3 7.24 14.99 8.86
N GLY A 4 6.90 13.95 9.61
CA GLY A 4 7.57 12.65 9.62
C GLY A 4 8.71 12.50 10.62
N TYR A 5 9.35 13.59 11.06
CA TYR A 5 10.40 13.60 12.09
C TYR A 5 10.23 14.79 13.04
N GLU A 6 10.15 14.49 14.33
CA GLU A 6 10.01 15.47 15.42
C GLU A 6 11.15 15.26 16.42
N PRO A 7 12.27 16.00 16.27
CA PRO A 7 13.42 15.86 17.17
C PRO A 7 13.09 16.38 18.57
N LYS A 8 13.54 15.65 19.59
CA LYS A 8 13.49 16.04 20.98
C LYS A 8 14.66 16.97 21.34
N ASN A 9 14.63 17.48 22.56
CA ASN A 9 15.72 18.32 23.04
C ASN A 9 17.07 17.57 23.02
N GLY A 10 18.07 18.16 22.34
CA GLY A 10 19.39 17.56 22.17
C GLY A 10 19.51 16.60 20.98
N GLU A 11 18.42 16.28 20.27
CA GLU A 11 18.49 15.46 19.05
C GLU A 11 18.82 16.32 17.81
N PRO A 12 19.41 15.70 16.76
CA PRO A 12 19.68 16.39 15.50
C PRO A 12 18.41 16.95 14.87
N ARG A 13 18.49 18.15 14.29
CA ARG A 13 17.37 18.73 13.52
C ARG A 13 17.13 18.01 12.19
N VAL A 14 18.18 17.45 11.60
CA VAL A 14 18.11 16.63 10.40
C VAL A 14 17.97 15.18 10.83
N LEU A 15 17.05 14.47 10.19
CA LEU A 15 16.85 13.04 10.44
C LEU A 15 18.16 12.26 10.25
N PRO A 16 18.67 11.56 11.26
CA PRO A 16 19.85 10.72 11.13
C PRO A 16 19.62 9.55 10.18
N ILE A 17 20.65 9.15 9.45
CA ILE A 17 20.63 7.89 8.68
C ILE A 17 21.03 6.77 9.61
N VAL A 18 20.07 5.90 9.96
CA VAL A 18 20.29 4.75 10.84
C VAL A 18 20.64 3.52 10.00
N GLN A 19 21.92 3.25 9.84
CA GLN A 19 22.46 2.07 9.15
C GLN A 19 22.74 0.94 10.16
N SER A 20 21.68 0.39 10.74
CA SER A 20 21.77 -0.75 11.64
C SER A 20 20.75 -1.81 11.24
N THR A 21 21.11 -3.09 11.30
CA THR A 21 20.19 -4.19 11.09
C THR A 21 19.42 -4.56 12.36
N THR A 22 20.06 -4.40 13.52
CA THR A 22 19.50 -4.75 14.84
C THR A 22 19.65 -3.59 15.82
N PHE A 23 18.87 -3.63 16.89
CA PHE A 23 18.83 -2.60 17.92
C PHE A 23 19.05 -3.21 19.29
N LYS A 24 19.49 -2.41 20.25
CA LYS A 24 19.69 -2.83 21.65
C LYS A 24 18.34 -2.90 22.36
N TYR A 25 18.16 -3.94 23.16
CA TYR A 25 17.03 -4.11 24.08
C TYR A 25 17.46 -3.86 25.52
N GLU A 26 16.52 -3.52 26.38
CA GLU A 26 16.75 -3.39 27.82
C GLU A 26 16.77 -4.76 28.52
N SER A 27 15.97 -5.72 28.03
CA SER A 27 15.84 -7.06 28.60
C SER A 27 15.39 -8.07 27.54
N SER A 28 15.55 -9.37 27.86
CA SER A 28 15.01 -10.46 27.04
C SER A 28 13.47 -10.44 26.98
N GLN A 29 12.82 -9.95 28.05
CA GLN A 29 11.37 -9.81 28.07
C GLN A 29 10.92 -8.75 27.07
N GLN A 30 11.55 -7.57 27.06
CA GLN A 30 11.25 -6.52 26.10
C GLN A 30 11.44 -6.99 24.65
N MET A 31 12.50 -7.77 24.39
CA MET A 31 12.70 -8.37 23.07
C MET A 31 11.52 -9.25 22.68
N GLY A 32 11.04 -10.12 23.58
CA GLY A 32 9.87 -10.96 23.34
C GLY A 32 8.61 -10.13 23.05
N ASP A 33 8.36 -9.09 23.84
CA ASP A 33 7.17 -8.25 23.70
C ASP A 33 7.18 -7.45 22.38
N LEU A 34 8.35 -7.02 21.89
CA LEU A 34 8.50 -6.42 20.55
C LEU A 34 8.21 -7.43 19.44
N PHE A 35 8.72 -8.68 19.55
CA PHE A 35 8.44 -9.73 18.56
C PHE A 35 6.97 -10.16 18.55
N ASP A 36 6.33 -10.17 19.71
CA ASP A 36 4.91 -10.49 19.85
C ASP A 36 3.98 -9.32 19.49
N LEU A 37 4.52 -8.18 19.02
CA LEU A 37 3.80 -6.94 18.71
C LEU A 37 2.99 -6.38 19.90
N LYS A 38 3.37 -6.70 21.13
CA LYS A 38 2.78 -6.17 22.37
C LYS A 38 3.33 -4.78 22.73
N GLU A 39 4.53 -4.48 22.29
CA GLU A 39 5.22 -3.21 22.47
C GLU A 39 5.67 -2.66 21.11
N SER A 40 5.69 -1.32 20.97
CA SER A 40 6.19 -0.64 19.78
C SER A 40 7.65 -0.27 19.96
N GLY A 41 8.49 -0.57 18.97
CA GLY A 41 9.90 -0.20 19.01
C GLY A 41 10.69 -0.75 17.84
N TYR A 42 11.99 -0.44 17.83
CA TYR A 42 12.89 -0.91 16.79
C TYR A 42 13.68 -2.11 17.32
N PHE A 43 13.67 -3.23 16.59
CA PHE A 43 14.44 -4.41 16.90
C PHE A 43 15.17 -5.00 15.70
N TYR A 44 14.57 -4.89 14.50
CA TYR A 44 15.18 -5.34 13.26
C TYR A 44 14.72 -4.48 12.08
N SER A 45 15.67 -3.97 11.29
CA SER A 45 15.41 -2.97 10.23
C SER A 45 14.54 -3.46 9.08
N ARG A 46 14.39 -4.77 8.88
CA ARG A 46 13.43 -5.29 7.90
C ARG A 46 11.98 -4.96 8.28
N LEU A 47 11.68 -4.93 9.58
CA LEU A 47 10.35 -4.65 10.11
C LEU A 47 10.14 -3.16 10.40
N ALA A 48 11.12 -2.52 11.02
CA ALA A 48 11.05 -1.09 11.32
C ALA A 48 12.46 -0.48 11.44
N ASN A 49 12.64 0.71 10.88
CA ASN A 49 13.88 1.49 10.96
C ASN A 49 13.53 2.97 11.10
N PRO A 50 14.16 3.72 12.03
CA PRO A 50 13.81 5.12 12.28
C PRO A 50 13.84 6.01 11.04
N THR A 51 14.82 5.80 10.16
CA THR A 51 14.95 6.57 8.91
C THR A 51 13.83 6.24 7.92
N ASN A 52 13.56 4.95 7.71
CA ASN A 52 12.49 4.50 6.80
C ASN A 52 11.12 4.96 7.30
N ASP A 53 10.86 4.82 8.60
CA ASP A 53 9.59 5.20 9.21
C ASP A 53 9.34 6.70 9.12
N ALA A 54 10.37 7.52 9.29
CA ALA A 54 10.22 8.96 9.15
C ALA A 54 9.88 9.37 7.71
N VAL A 55 10.48 8.71 6.71
CA VAL A 55 10.14 8.94 5.29
C VAL A 55 8.74 8.43 4.98
N ALA A 56 8.38 7.22 5.42
CA ALA A 56 7.04 6.66 5.24
C ALA A 56 5.97 7.56 5.86
N ARG A 57 6.16 8.00 7.11
CA ARG A 57 5.25 8.94 7.80
C ARG A 57 5.12 10.27 7.07
N LYS A 58 6.22 10.80 6.54
CA LYS A 58 6.17 12.05 5.77
C LYS A 58 5.32 11.92 4.51
N ILE A 59 5.53 10.86 3.74
CA ILE A 59 4.74 10.60 2.52
C ILE A 59 3.27 10.33 2.89
N CYS A 60 3.02 9.56 3.93
CA CYS A 60 1.69 9.29 4.47
C CYS A 60 0.94 10.60 4.81
N GLN A 61 1.59 11.54 5.49
CA GLN A 61 1.00 12.85 5.82
C GLN A 61 0.72 13.69 4.57
N LEU A 62 1.59 13.64 3.57
CA LEU A 62 1.39 14.38 2.31
C LEU A 62 0.20 13.85 1.53
N GLU A 63 0.01 12.53 1.49
CA GLU A 63 -1.16 11.90 0.86
C GLU A 63 -2.45 12.03 1.69
N GLY A 64 -2.33 12.27 3.00
CA GLY A 64 -3.48 12.26 3.91
C GLY A 64 -3.90 10.87 4.37
N GLY A 65 -2.98 9.91 4.36
CA GLY A 65 -3.18 8.53 4.80
C GLY A 65 -3.05 8.33 6.31
N VAL A 66 -3.32 7.11 6.77
CA VAL A 66 -3.20 6.72 8.20
C VAL A 66 -1.92 5.92 8.46
N ALA A 67 -1.42 5.19 7.47
CA ALA A 67 -0.21 4.38 7.57
C ALA A 67 0.48 4.25 6.21
N ALA A 68 1.79 4.03 6.21
CA ALA A 68 2.58 3.80 5.01
C ALA A 68 3.77 2.89 5.28
N ILE A 69 4.23 2.19 4.25
CA ILE A 69 5.44 1.36 4.26
C ILE A 69 6.28 1.63 3.02
N LEU A 70 7.61 1.75 3.21
CA LEU A 70 8.55 1.84 2.10
C LEU A 70 8.85 0.45 1.51
N THR A 71 9.10 0.43 0.22
CA THR A 71 9.50 -0.76 -0.53
C THR A 71 10.76 -0.48 -1.36
N SER A 72 11.38 -1.54 -1.87
CA SER A 72 12.62 -1.44 -2.65
C SER A 72 12.45 -0.77 -4.02
N SER A 73 11.21 -0.67 -4.52
CA SER A 73 10.89 -0.03 -5.81
C SER A 73 9.38 0.22 -5.92
N GLY A 74 8.95 1.04 -6.88
CA GLY A 74 7.53 1.20 -7.20
C GLY A 74 6.89 -0.10 -7.68
N GLN A 75 7.64 -0.95 -8.40
CA GLN A 75 7.15 -2.27 -8.81
C GLN A 75 6.89 -3.17 -7.60
N ALA A 76 7.77 -3.14 -6.60
CA ALA A 76 7.57 -3.86 -5.34
C ALA A 76 6.35 -3.29 -4.57
N ALA A 77 6.15 -1.96 -4.59
CA ALA A 77 4.97 -1.35 -3.99
C ALA A 77 3.67 -1.88 -4.62
N ASN A 78 3.58 -1.89 -5.95
CA ASN A 78 2.41 -2.42 -6.66
C ASN A 78 2.21 -3.92 -6.41
N PHE A 79 3.30 -4.69 -6.42
CA PHE A 79 3.27 -6.13 -6.18
C PHE A 79 2.73 -6.46 -4.78
N TYR A 80 3.32 -5.87 -3.75
CA TYR A 80 2.91 -6.12 -2.37
C TYR A 80 1.53 -5.54 -2.05
N ALA A 81 1.16 -4.39 -2.61
CA ALA A 81 -0.17 -3.83 -2.42
C ALA A 81 -1.26 -4.79 -2.92
N ILE A 82 -1.06 -5.44 -4.05
CA ILE A 82 -2.01 -6.40 -4.59
C ILE A 82 -1.97 -7.71 -3.81
N LEU A 83 -0.78 -8.30 -3.57
CA LEU A 83 -0.65 -9.59 -2.87
C LEU A 83 -1.09 -9.55 -1.41
N ASN A 84 -1.09 -8.39 -0.79
CA ASN A 84 -1.54 -8.26 0.59
C ASN A 84 -3.01 -8.69 0.78
N ILE A 85 -3.82 -8.62 -0.28
CA ILE A 85 -5.27 -8.90 -0.23
C ILE A 85 -5.77 -9.83 -1.34
N ALA A 86 -4.94 -10.20 -2.30
CA ALA A 86 -5.28 -11.13 -3.38
C ALA A 86 -4.28 -12.29 -3.45
N GLY A 87 -4.75 -13.49 -3.71
CA GLY A 87 -3.95 -14.71 -3.82
C GLY A 87 -4.47 -15.65 -4.91
N ALA A 88 -3.95 -16.88 -4.95
CA ALA A 88 -4.38 -17.88 -5.92
C ALA A 88 -5.91 -18.12 -5.87
N GLY A 89 -6.55 -18.10 -7.03
CA GLY A 89 -8.00 -18.20 -7.18
C GLY A 89 -8.75 -16.87 -7.12
N ASP A 90 -8.08 -15.76 -6.82
CA ASP A 90 -8.67 -14.43 -6.80
C ASP A 90 -8.61 -13.73 -8.16
N HIS A 91 -9.38 -12.67 -8.30
CA HIS A 91 -9.48 -11.87 -9.51
C HIS A 91 -9.20 -10.38 -9.22
N VAL A 92 -8.55 -9.71 -10.16
CA VAL A 92 -8.20 -8.28 -10.12
C VAL A 92 -8.73 -7.61 -11.38
N ILE A 93 -9.34 -6.43 -11.24
CA ILE A 93 -9.65 -5.55 -12.37
C ILE A 93 -8.54 -4.49 -12.44
N ALA A 94 -7.97 -4.26 -13.61
CA ALA A 94 -6.96 -3.23 -13.82
C ALA A 94 -7.26 -2.35 -15.02
N SER A 95 -6.96 -1.06 -14.92
CA SER A 95 -6.92 -0.21 -16.11
C SER A 95 -5.88 -0.73 -17.11
N SER A 96 -6.21 -0.75 -18.38
CA SER A 96 -5.25 -1.12 -19.44
C SER A 96 -4.23 0.00 -19.72
N ALA A 97 -4.54 1.23 -19.33
CA ALA A 97 -3.64 2.36 -19.40
C ALA A 97 -2.91 2.51 -18.05
N ILE A 98 -1.84 1.75 -17.89
CA ILE A 98 -0.92 1.77 -16.75
C ILE A 98 0.51 1.53 -17.25
N TYR A 99 1.49 1.76 -16.38
CA TYR A 99 2.89 1.48 -16.68
C TYR A 99 3.10 0.04 -17.16
N GLY A 100 3.85 -0.13 -18.25
CA GLY A 100 4.04 -1.43 -18.91
C GLY A 100 4.62 -2.52 -17.99
N GLY A 101 5.48 -2.15 -17.02
CA GLY A 101 5.97 -3.07 -16.01
C GLY A 101 4.87 -3.59 -15.09
N THR A 102 3.94 -2.72 -14.68
CA THR A 102 2.78 -3.10 -13.86
C THR A 102 1.76 -3.91 -14.67
N TYR A 103 1.56 -3.56 -15.94
CA TYR A 103 0.75 -4.38 -16.84
C TYR A 103 1.29 -5.82 -16.91
N ASN A 104 2.59 -5.99 -17.16
CA ASN A 104 3.23 -7.30 -17.19
C ASN A 104 3.18 -8.03 -15.84
N LEU A 105 3.33 -7.31 -14.74
CA LEU A 105 3.19 -7.86 -13.40
C LEU A 105 1.82 -8.52 -13.23
N ILE A 106 0.75 -7.79 -13.53
CA ILE A 106 -0.63 -8.26 -13.37
C ILE A 106 -0.98 -9.34 -14.41
N ALA A 107 -0.68 -9.08 -15.70
CA ALA A 107 -1.07 -9.97 -16.79
C ALA A 107 -0.32 -11.30 -16.82
N ASN A 108 0.93 -11.33 -16.38
CA ASN A 108 1.80 -12.49 -16.51
C ASN A 108 2.28 -13.04 -15.17
N THR A 109 2.95 -12.22 -14.35
CA THR A 109 3.54 -12.71 -13.10
C THR A 109 2.46 -13.16 -12.12
N MET A 110 1.44 -12.36 -11.87
CA MET A 110 0.36 -12.70 -10.96
C MET A 110 -0.53 -13.82 -11.51
N LYS A 111 -0.71 -13.89 -12.82
CA LYS A 111 -1.38 -15.03 -13.46
C LYS A 111 -0.66 -16.35 -13.17
N ASN A 112 0.68 -16.38 -13.22
CA ASN A 112 1.45 -17.56 -12.85
C ASN A 112 1.35 -17.90 -11.35
N MET A 113 0.94 -16.95 -10.52
CA MET A 113 0.63 -17.14 -9.10
C MET A 113 -0.84 -17.53 -8.86
N GLY A 114 -1.61 -17.76 -9.94
CA GLY A 114 -3.01 -18.16 -9.85
C GLY A 114 -4.00 -17.00 -9.66
N ILE A 115 -3.58 -15.75 -9.84
CA ILE A 115 -4.45 -14.56 -9.77
C ILE A 115 -4.94 -14.21 -11.17
N GLU A 116 -6.23 -14.22 -11.39
CA GLU A 116 -6.83 -13.80 -12.66
C GLU A 116 -6.94 -12.27 -12.76
N SER A 117 -6.89 -11.75 -13.98
CA SER A 117 -7.07 -10.32 -14.21
C SER A 117 -7.98 -10.00 -15.38
N THR A 118 -8.73 -8.91 -15.28
CA THR A 118 -9.48 -8.29 -16.38
C THR A 118 -8.98 -6.87 -16.57
N PHE A 119 -8.44 -6.58 -17.76
CA PHE A 119 -8.05 -5.23 -18.12
C PHE A 119 -9.21 -4.49 -18.77
N VAL A 120 -9.41 -3.24 -18.36
CA VAL A 120 -10.47 -2.37 -18.88
C VAL A 120 -9.88 -1.07 -19.40
N ASP A 121 -10.50 -0.50 -20.43
CA ASP A 121 -10.15 0.83 -20.89
C ASP A 121 -10.50 1.86 -19.81
N PRO A 122 -9.64 2.85 -19.49
CA PRO A 122 -9.95 3.88 -18.48
C PRO A 122 -11.20 4.73 -18.85
N ASP A 123 -11.58 4.80 -20.14
CA ASP A 123 -12.79 5.50 -20.59
C ASP A 123 -14.04 4.61 -20.57
N ILE A 124 -13.95 3.35 -20.13
CA ILE A 124 -15.09 2.43 -19.99
C ILE A 124 -16.26 3.11 -19.25
N SER A 125 -17.50 2.87 -19.66
CA SER A 125 -18.66 3.39 -18.94
C SER A 125 -18.80 2.74 -17.56
N ALA A 126 -19.47 3.41 -16.64
CA ALA A 126 -19.70 2.87 -15.29
C ALA A 126 -20.51 1.56 -15.33
N GLU A 127 -21.51 1.52 -16.24
CA GLU A 127 -22.37 0.34 -16.44
C GLU A 127 -21.58 -0.86 -16.97
N GLU A 128 -20.71 -0.62 -17.94
CA GLU A 128 -19.86 -1.68 -18.49
C GLU A 128 -18.81 -2.13 -17.49
N LEU A 129 -18.19 -1.20 -16.73
CA LEU A 129 -17.23 -1.52 -15.67
C LEU A 129 -17.86 -2.43 -14.62
N ALA A 130 -19.10 -2.15 -14.21
CA ALA A 130 -19.83 -2.98 -13.25
C ALA A 130 -19.98 -4.44 -13.71
N THR A 131 -20.07 -4.70 -15.01
CA THR A 131 -20.17 -6.08 -15.55
C THR A 131 -18.86 -6.89 -15.47
N LYS A 132 -17.72 -6.23 -15.19
CA LYS A 132 -16.42 -6.90 -15.13
C LYS A 132 -16.12 -7.52 -13.76
N PHE A 133 -16.88 -7.16 -12.72
CA PHE A 133 -16.71 -7.72 -11.38
C PHE A 133 -17.19 -9.17 -11.32
N LYS A 134 -16.36 -10.01 -10.69
CA LYS A 134 -16.64 -11.42 -10.39
C LYS A 134 -16.80 -11.60 -8.88
N PRO A 135 -17.43 -12.69 -8.41
CA PRO A 135 -17.53 -12.97 -6.97
C PRO A 135 -16.19 -12.98 -6.23
N ASN A 136 -15.13 -13.42 -6.91
CA ASN A 136 -13.76 -13.50 -6.41
C ASN A 136 -12.90 -12.24 -6.74
N THR A 137 -13.49 -11.17 -7.23
CA THR A 137 -12.75 -9.89 -7.41
C THR A 137 -12.35 -9.32 -6.06
N LYS A 138 -11.07 -9.00 -5.91
CA LYS A 138 -10.46 -8.50 -4.65
C LYS A 138 -10.13 -7.03 -4.67
N LEU A 139 -9.84 -6.46 -5.82
CA LEU A 139 -9.47 -5.05 -5.94
C LEU A 139 -9.63 -4.56 -7.38
N VAL A 140 -9.64 -3.24 -7.50
CA VAL A 140 -9.45 -2.52 -8.76
C VAL A 140 -8.11 -1.81 -8.69
N PHE A 141 -7.34 -1.84 -9.79
CA PHE A 141 -6.04 -1.16 -9.90
C PHE A 141 -6.05 -0.15 -11.04
N GLY A 142 -5.48 1.03 -10.79
CA GLY A 142 -5.31 2.07 -11.81
C GLY A 142 -4.03 2.87 -11.63
N GLU A 143 -3.77 3.79 -12.54
CA GLU A 143 -2.68 4.76 -12.47
C GLU A 143 -3.25 6.14 -12.74
N THR A 144 -2.96 7.13 -11.90
CA THR A 144 -3.54 8.47 -11.96
C THR A 144 -3.32 9.12 -13.33
N ILE A 145 -2.08 9.08 -13.81
CA ILE A 145 -1.67 9.50 -15.15
C ILE A 145 -0.83 8.39 -15.76
N ALA A 146 -1.36 7.72 -16.77
CA ALA A 146 -0.78 6.53 -17.35
C ALA A 146 0.55 6.80 -18.09
N ASN A 147 1.55 5.95 -17.85
CA ASN A 147 2.80 5.96 -18.59
C ASN A 147 2.81 4.82 -19.65
N PRO A 148 2.98 5.09 -20.96
CA PRO A 148 3.33 6.39 -21.58
C PRO A 148 2.14 7.15 -22.15
N ALA A 149 0.93 6.62 -22.06
CA ALA A 149 -0.22 7.12 -22.81
C ALA A 149 -0.75 8.48 -22.31
N LEU A 150 -0.33 8.94 -21.14
CA LEU A 150 -0.76 10.18 -20.47
C LEU A 150 -2.29 10.28 -20.29
N ARG A 151 -2.99 9.14 -20.29
CA ARG A 151 -4.43 9.09 -20.03
C ARG A 151 -4.66 9.28 -18.53
N ILE A 152 -5.65 10.08 -18.20
CA ILE A 152 -6.03 10.37 -16.80
C ILE A 152 -7.14 9.41 -16.40
N LEU A 153 -6.98 8.77 -15.24
CA LEU A 153 -7.99 7.90 -14.68
C LEU A 153 -9.14 8.74 -14.08
N ASP A 154 -10.37 8.44 -14.44
CA ASP A 154 -11.55 8.93 -13.71
C ASP A 154 -11.66 8.18 -12.38
N ILE A 155 -10.97 8.72 -11.36
CA ILE A 155 -10.83 8.07 -10.05
C ILE A 155 -12.19 7.87 -9.39
N GLU A 156 -13.08 8.88 -9.42
CA GLU A 156 -14.39 8.80 -8.77
C GLU A 156 -15.26 7.68 -9.36
N LYS A 157 -15.26 7.54 -10.69
CA LYS A 157 -15.96 6.46 -11.39
C LYS A 157 -15.45 5.08 -10.95
N PHE A 158 -14.11 4.90 -10.94
CA PHE A 158 -13.52 3.63 -10.56
C PHE A 158 -13.70 3.32 -9.07
N ALA A 159 -13.56 4.32 -8.18
CA ALA A 159 -13.79 4.19 -6.75
C ALA A 159 -15.23 3.78 -6.44
N LYS A 160 -16.20 4.49 -7.05
CA LYS A 160 -17.62 4.17 -6.89
C LYS A 160 -17.93 2.74 -7.31
N ALA A 161 -17.49 2.34 -8.50
CA ALA A 161 -17.70 0.97 -9.00
C ALA A 161 -17.04 -0.08 -8.09
N ALA A 162 -15.82 0.16 -7.61
CA ALA A 162 -15.13 -0.73 -6.68
C ALA A 162 -15.90 -0.88 -5.36
N HIS A 163 -16.30 0.23 -4.73
CA HIS A 163 -16.99 0.22 -3.45
C HIS A 163 -18.39 -0.38 -3.53
N GLU A 164 -19.13 -0.18 -4.62
CA GLU A 164 -20.42 -0.84 -4.85
C GLU A 164 -20.31 -2.36 -4.90
N HIS A 165 -19.14 -2.89 -5.30
CA HIS A 165 -18.84 -4.33 -5.31
C HIS A 165 -18.05 -4.81 -4.08
N GLY A 166 -17.83 -3.93 -3.09
CA GLY A 166 -17.15 -4.26 -1.84
C GLY A 166 -15.68 -4.63 -2.02
N VAL A 167 -14.98 -3.91 -2.91
CA VAL A 167 -13.54 -4.05 -3.13
C VAL A 167 -12.85 -2.69 -3.09
N PRO A 168 -11.57 -2.59 -2.64
CA PRO A 168 -10.83 -1.35 -2.64
C PRO A 168 -10.33 -0.97 -4.04
N LEU A 169 -10.12 0.32 -4.24
CA LEU A 169 -9.36 0.88 -5.36
C LEU A 169 -7.92 1.16 -4.93
N ILE A 170 -6.96 0.60 -5.66
CA ILE A 170 -5.53 0.88 -5.53
C ILE A 170 -5.09 1.73 -6.73
N VAL A 171 -4.40 2.83 -6.49
CA VAL A 171 -3.93 3.73 -7.56
C VAL A 171 -2.44 4.03 -7.42
N ASP A 172 -1.70 3.83 -8.49
CA ASP A 172 -0.33 4.32 -8.63
C ASP A 172 -0.35 5.83 -8.93
N ASN A 173 0.12 6.63 -7.98
CA ASN A 173 0.13 8.10 -8.05
C ASN A 173 1.55 8.66 -8.29
N THR A 174 2.40 7.88 -8.96
CA THR A 174 3.83 8.21 -9.16
C THR A 174 4.03 9.54 -9.88
N PHE A 175 3.27 9.81 -10.95
CA PHE A 175 3.50 11.02 -11.77
C PHE A 175 3.03 12.30 -11.09
N PRO A 176 1.79 12.40 -10.59
CA PRO A 176 1.33 13.62 -9.93
C PRO A 176 2.02 13.87 -8.60
N THR A 177 2.42 12.82 -7.88
CA THR A 177 2.82 12.89 -6.49
C THR A 177 1.71 13.50 -5.61
N PRO A 178 1.79 13.48 -4.27
CA PRO A 178 0.78 14.13 -3.43
C PRO A 178 0.73 15.67 -3.55
N ILE A 179 1.65 16.26 -4.34
CA ILE A 179 1.68 17.70 -4.57
C ILE A 179 0.62 18.13 -5.59
N PHE A 180 0.41 17.33 -6.65
CA PHE A 180 -0.54 17.67 -7.71
C PHE A 180 -1.84 16.87 -7.65
N CYS A 181 -1.84 15.70 -6.99
CA CYS A 181 -3.04 14.90 -6.78
C CYS A 181 -2.93 14.12 -5.48
N ARG A 182 -3.98 14.17 -4.67
CA ARG A 182 -4.16 13.34 -3.48
C ARG A 182 -5.35 12.41 -3.71
N PRO A 183 -5.13 11.20 -4.22
CA PRO A 183 -6.20 10.32 -4.69
C PRO A 183 -7.21 9.93 -3.61
N PHE A 184 -6.84 9.98 -2.32
CA PHE A 184 -7.77 9.73 -1.21
C PHE A 184 -8.94 10.72 -1.16
N GLU A 185 -8.75 11.95 -1.62
CA GLU A 185 -9.82 12.95 -1.73
C GLU A 185 -10.88 12.58 -2.77
N TRP A 186 -10.56 11.64 -3.67
CA TRP A 186 -11.39 11.17 -4.78
C TRP A 186 -11.89 9.73 -4.59
N GLY A 187 -11.69 9.14 -3.38
CA GLY A 187 -12.22 7.84 -3.02
C GLY A 187 -11.27 6.66 -3.21
N VAL A 188 -9.99 6.89 -3.46
CA VAL A 188 -8.99 5.81 -3.48
C VAL A 188 -8.77 5.29 -2.05
N ASP A 189 -8.54 4.00 -1.92
CA ASP A 189 -8.29 3.35 -0.62
C ASP A 189 -6.79 3.17 -0.36
N ILE A 190 -6.03 2.76 -1.36
CA ILE A 190 -4.60 2.51 -1.27
C ILE A 190 -3.89 3.27 -2.39
N VAL A 191 -2.83 3.97 -2.05
CA VAL A 191 -1.96 4.65 -3.02
C VAL A 191 -0.59 4.00 -3.04
N THR A 192 -0.03 3.83 -4.24
CA THR A 192 1.34 3.40 -4.44
C THR A 192 2.15 4.46 -5.17
N HIS A 193 3.46 4.46 -4.95
CA HIS A 193 4.38 5.31 -5.70
C HIS A 193 5.70 4.60 -5.99
N SER A 194 6.27 4.90 -7.14
CA SER A 194 7.71 4.79 -7.35
C SER A 194 8.37 6.06 -6.83
N THR A 195 8.93 6.01 -5.62
CA THR A 195 9.67 7.16 -5.06
C THR A 195 10.93 7.48 -5.84
N SER A 196 11.37 6.58 -6.71
CA SER A 196 12.50 6.75 -7.65
C SER A 196 12.30 7.87 -8.68
N LYS A 197 11.07 8.33 -8.87
CA LYS A 197 10.70 9.29 -9.91
C LYS A 197 10.65 10.71 -9.36
N TYR A 198 9.52 11.39 -9.46
CA TYR A 198 9.40 12.80 -9.11
C TYR A 198 9.52 13.08 -7.61
N MET A 199 9.24 12.10 -6.72
CA MET A 199 9.46 12.29 -5.28
C MET A 199 10.95 12.45 -4.95
N ASN A 200 11.82 11.59 -5.48
CA ASN A 200 13.27 11.73 -5.33
C ASN A 200 13.79 12.90 -6.17
N GLY A 201 13.35 13.04 -7.42
CA GLY A 201 13.64 14.15 -8.32
C GLY A 201 15.06 14.22 -8.87
N THR A 202 15.98 13.36 -8.41
CA THR A 202 17.42 13.42 -8.72
C THR A 202 17.90 12.20 -9.51
N ALA A 203 17.05 11.22 -9.79
CA ALA A 203 17.34 10.02 -10.58
C ALA A 203 18.52 9.16 -10.05
N ASN A 204 18.82 9.22 -8.74
CA ASN A 204 19.95 8.56 -8.12
C ASN A 204 19.59 7.58 -7.01
N ALA A 205 18.29 7.38 -6.72
CA ALA A 205 17.81 6.45 -5.71
C ALA A 205 16.59 5.66 -6.20
N LEU A 206 16.52 4.39 -5.81
CA LEU A 206 15.39 3.53 -6.05
C LEU A 206 14.56 3.38 -4.78
N GLY A 207 13.24 3.35 -4.94
CA GLY A 207 12.34 3.08 -3.84
C GLY A 207 10.88 3.09 -4.29
N GLY A 208 10.03 2.63 -3.39
CA GLY A 208 8.59 2.71 -3.53
C GLY A 208 7.95 2.95 -2.17
N VAL A 209 6.67 3.22 -2.18
CA VAL A 209 5.86 3.37 -0.96
C VAL A 209 4.43 2.92 -1.24
N VAL A 210 3.84 2.30 -0.25
CA VAL A 210 2.40 2.02 -0.19
C VAL A 210 1.81 2.84 0.95
N VAL A 211 0.72 3.55 0.68
CA VAL A 211 0.00 4.38 1.65
C VAL A 211 -1.44 3.90 1.74
N ASP A 212 -1.94 3.73 2.96
CA ASP A 212 -3.32 3.36 3.24
C ASP A 212 -4.11 4.58 3.73
N SER A 213 -5.28 4.80 3.14
CA SER A 213 -6.21 5.83 3.59
C SER A 213 -6.86 5.51 4.95
N GLY A 214 -6.97 4.21 5.29
CA GLY A 214 -7.74 3.72 6.43
C GLY A 214 -9.25 3.89 6.29
N ASN A 215 -9.75 4.13 5.09
CA ASN A 215 -11.18 4.37 4.84
C ASN A 215 -11.94 3.11 4.40
N PHE A 216 -11.25 2.12 3.84
CA PHE A 216 -11.91 0.89 3.44
C PHE A 216 -12.27 0.02 4.67
N ASP A 217 -13.54 -0.31 4.79
CA ASP A 217 -14.04 -1.12 5.92
C ASP A 217 -13.85 -2.63 5.64
N TRP A 218 -12.68 -3.15 6.03
CA TRP A 218 -12.34 -4.57 5.89
C TRP A 218 -13.31 -5.48 6.63
N ASN A 219 -13.83 -5.07 7.78
CA ASN A 219 -14.74 -5.85 8.60
C ASN A 219 -16.12 -6.01 7.97
N LYS A 220 -16.58 -5.00 7.22
CA LYS A 220 -17.82 -5.09 6.44
C LYS A 220 -17.76 -6.21 5.41
N TYR A 221 -16.58 -6.51 4.89
CA TYR A 221 -16.33 -7.52 3.86
C TYR A 221 -15.42 -8.65 4.36
N LYS A 222 -15.53 -9.02 5.63
CA LYS A 222 -14.65 -9.96 6.35
C LYS A 222 -14.41 -11.28 5.62
N ASP A 223 -15.46 -11.85 5.02
CA ASP A 223 -15.38 -13.13 4.30
C ASP A 223 -14.53 -13.03 3.02
N LYS A 224 -14.46 -11.84 2.43
CA LYS A 224 -13.61 -11.56 1.26
C LYS A 224 -12.15 -11.34 1.64
N TYR A 225 -11.86 -10.74 2.80
CA TYR A 225 -10.50 -10.37 3.25
C TYR A 225 -10.07 -11.10 4.52
N LYS A 226 -10.21 -12.42 4.52
CA LYS A 226 -9.89 -13.27 5.69
C LYS A 226 -8.46 -13.05 6.22
N GLY A 227 -7.47 -12.79 5.36
CA GLY A 227 -6.10 -12.52 5.79
C GLY A 227 -5.93 -11.28 6.67
N LEU A 228 -6.94 -10.39 6.76
CA LEU A 228 -6.94 -9.22 7.66
C LEU A 228 -7.90 -9.40 8.84
N THR A 229 -8.93 -10.24 8.69
CA THR A 229 -10.11 -10.30 9.57
C THR A 229 -10.27 -11.62 10.31
N THR A 230 -9.35 -12.57 10.13
CA THR A 230 -9.29 -13.84 10.86
C THR A 230 -7.92 -14.00 11.52
N PRO A 231 -7.81 -14.86 12.55
CA PRO A 231 -6.54 -15.11 13.24
C PRO A 231 -5.42 -15.52 12.29
N ASP A 232 -4.27 -14.87 12.39
CA ASP A 232 -3.04 -15.22 11.67
C ASP A 232 -2.17 -16.13 12.57
N GLU A 233 -2.04 -17.39 12.17
CA GLU A 233 -1.27 -18.38 12.91
C GLU A 233 0.23 -18.05 12.97
N THR A 234 0.75 -17.31 11.98
CA THR A 234 2.17 -16.92 11.94
C THR A 234 2.52 -15.84 12.97
N TYR A 235 1.51 -15.12 13.46
CA TYR A 235 1.62 -14.07 14.47
C TYR A 235 0.71 -14.33 15.67
N HIS A 236 0.78 -15.56 16.21
CA HIS A 236 0.13 -15.95 17.47
C HIS A 236 -1.40 -15.72 17.50
N GLY A 237 -2.06 -15.82 16.34
CA GLY A 237 -3.50 -15.68 16.25
C GLY A 237 -4.00 -14.22 16.23
N ILE A 238 -3.14 -13.26 15.92
CA ILE A 238 -3.55 -11.85 15.75
C ILE A 238 -4.60 -11.74 14.65
N VAL A 239 -5.65 -10.95 14.91
CA VAL A 239 -6.59 -10.44 13.92
C VAL A 239 -6.22 -8.98 13.63
N TYR A 240 -5.68 -8.70 12.45
CA TYR A 240 -5.09 -7.39 12.14
C TYR A 240 -6.09 -6.24 12.30
N THR A 241 -7.33 -6.41 11.84
CA THR A 241 -8.37 -5.37 11.95
C THR A 241 -8.78 -5.09 13.38
N GLU A 242 -8.73 -6.07 14.28
CA GLU A 242 -9.05 -5.89 15.70
C GLU A 242 -7.88 -5.25 16.46
N SER A 243 -6.65 -5.71 16.18
CA SER A 243 -5.45 -5.27 16.90
C SER A 243 -4.94 -3.90 16.44
N PHE A 244 -5.07 -3.56 15.14
CA PHE A 244 -4.46 -2.36 14.55
C PHE A 244 -5.48 -1.42 13.89
N GLY A 245 -6.77 -1.75 13.90
CA GLY A 245 -7.83 -0.90 13.37
C GLY A 245 -7.53 -0.42 11.94
N LYS A 246 -7.48 0.89 11.74
CA LYS A 246 -7.21 1.50 10.43
C LYS A 246 -5.81 1.22 9.89
N GLY A 247 -4.85 0.84 10.71
CA GLY A 247 -3.50 0.47 10.30
C GLY A 247 -3.33 -0.99 9.87
N ALA A 248 -4.38 -1.79 9.94
CA ALA A 248 -4.36 -3.24 9.71
C ALA A 248 -3.70 -3.65 8.39
N TYR A 249 -4.02 -2.97 7.31
CA TYR A 249 -3.52 -3.27 5.97
C TYR A 249 -2.00 -3.12 5.88
N ILE A 250 -1.45 -2.01 6.36
CA ILE A 250 0.00 -1.75 6.36
C ILE A 250 0.72 -2.64 7.37
N THR A 251 0.13 -2.88 8.55
CA THR A 251 0.75 -3.77 9.55
C THR A 251 0.89 -5.18 8.99
N LYS A 252 -0.15 -5.73 8.38
CA LYS A 252 -0.06 -7.04 7.72
C LYS A 252 1.04 -7.08 6.65
N MET A 253 1.15 -6.04 5.83
CA MET A 253 2.20 -5.95 4.81
C MET A 253 3.61 -5.86 5.40
N THR A 254 3.75 -5.30 6.59
CA THR A 254 5.04 -5.18 7.29
C THR A 254 5.49 -6.52 7.88
N THR A 255 4.54 -7.33 8.35
CA THR A 255 4.81 -8.59 9.05
C THR A 255 5.03 -9.77 8.10
N ASN A 256 4.40 -9.77 6.94
CA ASN A 256 4.46 -10.82 5.93
C ASN A 256 5.39 -10.47 4.76
#